data_4ed9f66ba997e3e6cdbe08cb97d30a4b
#
_entry.id   4ed9f66ba997e3e6cdbe08cb97d30a4b
#
_cell.length_a   1.000
_cell.length_b   1.000
_cell.length_c   1.000
_cell.angle_alpha   90.00
_cell.angle_beta   90.00
_cell.angle_gamma   90.00
#
_symmetry.space_group_name_H-M   'P 1'
#
loop_
_entity.id
_entity.type
_entity.pdbx_description
1 polymer ?
#
loop_
_entity_poly.entity_id
_entity_poly.type
_entity_poly.pdbx_seq_one_letter_code
_entity_poly.pdbx_strand_id
1 'polypeptide(L)'
;MHLSDQIALSPFFRIIVPLTIGILLAPWVTVPTWLLILIASIVYGAAWFLRKSIAGWWYVSASIFLTGLLISRIGTAQPEIPQGERLLMIAQIDATPYTQGRWQRTTAHVGYYRPYPRKSNKTFQPQTIRNSDSLPTSSPGTGCTPNRNFYSDANHTIPSASSAHTSEDQQNLATPNPHHPTKWTPVAEKIQLYIDTCYRVQIGEQITFRGYLNPIDTTGSSYGRLMRSRGLFARSYVTRGALITRMTPHNVSTSIWAATVQHNAVSRLMRLNLNETDRNLLATLVAGERRGIDPNLRQEYAITGVAHILAVSGLHMGFVLLFANLLFGWIVLFRRGHLIKNILVILFMWGYAVMAGLSAPVIRAALMMSCAQLAFNITQKGNSYNIVLGVATVMLAVHPGYLSDISFQLSFVAVLSILFFYPRLFRYRKKWRRIPNAILSCIFLGLAAQIGTLPLVAYSFGNIPIISLLINPIVILTSFITICTGLIWLLIPFGFLNPICSFIIHHALSLQNGIIGWAAHTPITAIRDVHMPGFMVIALYAVIAIVAIVVKLREEQNEKLVFKKNSRIFVP
;
A
#
# COMPACT_ATOMS: atom_id res chain seq x y z
N MET A 1 5.52 27.81 22.32
CA MET A 1 5.28 26.46 22.85
C MET A 1 6.56 25.65 22.66
N HIS A 2 7.23 25.22 23.73
CA HIS A 2 8.51 24.51 23.66
C HIS A 2 8.40 23.17 22.90
N LEU A 3 9.53 22.70 22.30
CA LEU A 3 9.58 21.38 21.65
C LEU A 3 9.20 20.27 22.65
N SER A 4 9.66 20.43 23.90
CA SER A 4 9.26 19.62 25.04
C SER A 4 7.74 19.57 25.23
N ASP A 5 7.07 20.71 25.06
CA ASP A 5 5.61 20.81 25.25
C ASP A 5 4.84 20.16 24.09
N GLN A 6 5.33 20.28 22.86
CA GLN A 6 4.72 19.60 21.71
C GLN A 6 4.93 18.08 21.76
N ILE A 7 6.10 17.64 22.21
CA ILE A 7 6.37 16.21 22.45
C ILE A 7 5.55 15.72 23.66
N ALA A 8 5.40 16.54 24.70
CA ALA A 8 4.55 16.24 25.84
C ALA A 8 3.08 16.16 25.47
N LEU A 9 2.63 16.98 24.49
CA LEU A 9 1.28 16.99 23.94
C LEU A 9 1.04 15.93 22.85
N SER A 10 2.06 15.16 22.47
CA SER A 10 1.95 14.11 21.49
C SER A 10 2.17 12.73 22.12
N PRO A 11 1.19 12.15 22.82
CA PRO A 11 1.33 10.87 23.51
C PRO A 11 1.77 9.75 22.56
N PHE A 12 1.36 9.77 21.31
CA PHE A 12 1.77 8.75 20.33
C PHE A 12 3.25 8.81 19.95
N PHE A 13 3.96 9.94 20.12
CA PHE A 13 5.41 9.98 19.96
C PHE A 13 6.12 9.06 20.95
N ARG A 14 5.63 9.03 22.20
CA ARG A 14 6.17 8.18 23.25
C ARG A 14 5.87 6.69 23.05
N ILE A 15 4.86 6.37 22.24
CA ILE A 15 4.48 5.00 21.90
C ILE A 15 5.24 4.53 20.67
N ILE A 16 5.28 5.35 19.62
CA ILE A 16 5.84 4.93 18.33
C ILE A 16 7.35 4.70 18.38
N VAL A 17 8.09 5.50 19.15
CA VAL A 17 9.54 5.37 19.24
C VAL A 17 9.96 4.01 19.80
N PRO A 18 9.54 3.60 21.02
CA PRO A 18 9.91 2.29 21.55
C PRO A 18 9.34 1.14 20.71
N LEU A 19 8.12 1.27 20.15
CA LEU A 19 7.54 0.28 19.26
C LEU A 19 8.43 0.06 18.02
N THR A 20 8.83 1.14 17.35
CA THR A 20 9.68 1.09 16.16
C THR A 20 11.05 0.49 16.45
N ILE A 21 11.68 0.88 17.58
CA ILE A 21 12.96 0.32 18.00
C ILE A 21 12.82 -1.18 18.27
N GLY A 22 11.73 -1.62 18.92
CA GLY A 22 11.43 -3.03 19.15
C GLY A 22 11.31 -3.82 17.84
N ILE A 23 10.57 -3.29 16.87
CA ILE A 23 10.40 -3.91 15.53
C ILE A 23 11.74 -4.01 14.81
N LEU A 24 12.57 -2.96 14.85
CA LEU A 24 13.88 -2.93 14.18
C LEU A 24 14.89 -3.92 14.78
N LEU A 25 14.89 -4.09 16.09
CA LEU A 25 15.81 -4.98 16.79
C LEU A 25 15.37 -6.45 16.79
N ALA A 26 14.12 -6.73 16.46
CA ALA A 26 13.57 -8.09 16.46
C ALA A 26 14.38 -9.14 15.66
N PRO A 27 14.98 -8.83 14.47
CA PRO A 27 15.80 -9.80 13.73
C PRO A 27 17.10 -10.22 14.45
N TRP A 28 17.65 -9.36 15.30
CA TRP A 28 18.93 -9.63 16.02
C TRP A 28 18.73 -10.25 17.41
N VAL A 29 17.51 -10.24 17.93
CA VAL A 29 17.20 -10.84 19.23
C VAL A 29 17.00 -12.35 19.07
N THR A 30 17.90 -13.18 19.60
CA THR A 30 17.84 -14.65 19.48
C THR A 30 17.04 -15.35 20.58
N VAL A 31 16.47 -14.58 21.51
CA VAL A 31 15.70 -15.10 22.66
C VAL A 31 14.44 -15.85 22.18
N PRO A 32 14.12 -17.04 22.70
CA PRO A 32 12.92 -17.78 22.32
C PRO A 32 11.62 -17.01 22.63
N THR A 33 10.62 -17.16 21.77
CA THR A 33 9.37 -16.36 21.83
C THR A 33 8.63 -16.50 23.16
N TRP A 34 8.61 -17.72 23.75
CA TRP A 34 7.96 -17.96 25.05
C TRP A 34 8.60 -17.16 26.18
N LEU A 35 9.95 -17.02 26.17
CA LEU A 35 10.69 -16.24 27.17
C LEU A 35 10.43 -14.73 26.98
N LEU A 36 10.33 -14.25 25.74
CA LEU A 36 9.94 -12.87 25.46
C LEU A 36 8.52 -12.57 25.97
N ILE A 37 7.58 -13.51 25.79
CA ILE A 37 6.22 -13.38 26.34
C ILE A 37 6.25 -13.30 27.86
N LEU A 38 7.05 -14.13 28.53
CA LEU A 38 7.19 -14.11 29.98
C LEU A 38 7.74 -12.77 30.46
N ILE A 39 8.85 -12.30 29.86
CA ILE A 39 9.48 -11.01 30.18
C ILE A 39 8.48 -9.87 29.95
N ALA A 40 7.78 -9.87 28.81
CA ALA A 40 6.77 -8.87 28.51
C ALA A 40 5.67 -8.84 29.57
N SER A 41 5.16 -9.99 29.98
CA SER A 41 4.12 -10.12 31.01
C SER A 41 4.57 -9.54 32.37
N ILE A 42 5.81 -9.79 32.77
CA ILE A 42 6.40 -9.25 34.00
C ILE A 42 6.54 -7.71 33.89
N VAL A 43 7.05 -7.20 32.77
CA VAL A 43 7.24 -5.76 32.55
C VAL A 43 5.89 -5.04 32.46
N TYR A 44 4.87 -5.63 31.83
CA TYR A 44 3.50 -5.10 31.81
C TYR A 44 2.89 -5.06 33.22
N GLY A 45 3.10 -6.11 34.02
CA GLY A 45 2.65 -6.14 35.43
C GLY A 45 3.32 -5.04 36.24
N ALA A 46 4.65 -4.86 36.10
CA ALA A 46 5.40 -3.78 36.75
C ALA A 46 4.94 -2.39 36.27
N ALA A 47 4.72 -2.21 34.95
CA ALA A 47 4.20 -0.97 34.38
C ALA A 47 2.82 -0.60 34.94
N TRP A 48 1.94 -1.60 35.10
CA TRP A 48 0.63 -1.39 35.69
C TRP A 48 0.71 -0.97 37.17
N PHE A 49 1.55 -1.64 37.94
CA PHE A 49 1.72 -1.37 39.36
C PHE A 49 2.37 -0.01 39.62
N LEU A 50 3.44 0.31 38.84
CA LEU A 50 4.24 1.54 39.00
C LEU A 50 3.72 2.74 38.17
N ARG A 51 2.55 2.63 37.52
CA ARG A 51 2.03 3.65 36.59
C ARG A 51 1.95 5.07 37.12
N LYS A 52 1.85 5.25 38.45
CA LYS A 52 1.78 6.57 39.11
C LYS A 52 3.16 7.13 39.49
N SER A 53 4.24 6.36 39.36
CA SER A 53 5.59 6.81 39.68
C SER A 53 6.35 7.32 38.46
N ILE A 54 7.39 8.10 38.65
CA ILE A 54 8.30 8.57 37.59
C ILE A 54 8.94 7.36 36.88
N ALA A 55 9.26 6.30 37.61
CA ALA A 55 9.80 5.04 37.07
C ALA A 55 8.77 4.32 36.16
N GLY A 56 7.46 4.52 36.38
CA GLY A 56 6.40 3.89 35.58
C GLY A 56 6.51 4.18 34.09
N TRP A 57 6.98 5.36 33.71
CA TRP A 57 7.20 5.73 32.31
C TRP A 57 8.23 4.83 31.60
N TRP A 58 9.29 4.44 32.27
CA TRP A 58 10.29 3.55 31.72
C TRP A 58 9.74 2.14 31.51
N TYR A 59 8.93 1.63 32.46
CA TYR A 59 8.27 0.34 32.32
C TYR A 59 7.23 0.33 31.20
N VAL A 60 6.46 1.42 31.04
CA VAL A 60 5.52 1.55 29.92
C VAL A 60 6.28 1.56 28.58
N SER A 61 7.37 2.30 28.47
CA SER A 61 8.19 2.33 27.25
C SER A 61 8.82 0.97 26.97
N ALA A 62 9.32 0.27 28.00
CA ALA A 62 9.87 -1.08 27.88
C ALA A 62 8.81 -2.11 27.46
N SER A 63 7.59 -2.01 27.99
CA SER A 63 6.49 -2.90 27.57
C SER A 63 6.10 -2.68 26.11
N ILE A 64 6.05 -1.44 25.64
CA ILE A 64 5.77 -1.11 24.22
C ILE A 64 6.91 -1.60 23.32
N PHE A 65 8.15 -1.46 23.74
CA PHE A 65 9.32 -2.00 23.03
C PHE A 65 9.24 -3.52 22.89
N LEU A 66 8.94 -4.23 23.98
CA LEU A 66 8.75 -5.69 23.96
C LEU A 66 7.57 -6.12 23.09
N THR A 67 6.51 -5.32 23.07
CA THR A 67 5.39 -5.53 22.14
C THR A 67 5.85 -5.45 20.69
N GLY A 68 6.66 -4.44 20.35
CA GLY A 68 7.23 -4.31 19.01
C GLY A 68 8.07 -5.52 18.59
N LEU A 69 8.91 -6.02 19.52
CA LEU A 69 9.71 -7.23 19.34
C LEU A 69 8.82 -8.46 19.07
N LEU A 70 7.82 -8.67 19.91
CA LEU A 70 6.91 -9.83 19.83
C LEU A 70 6.10 -9.82 18.54
N ILE A 71 5.45 -8.70 18.22
CA ILE A 71 4.61 -8.56 17.02
C ILE A 71 5.46 -8.78 15.76
N SER A 72 6.69 -8.22 15.73
CA SER A 72 7.59 -8.42 14.59
C SER A 72 7.97 -9.88 14.41
N ARG A 73 8.26 -10.60 15.51
CA ARG A 73 8.59 -12.02 15.45
C ARG A 73 7.45 -12.90 14.98
N ILE A 74 6.24 -12.66 15.50
CA ILE A 74 5.06 -13.40 15.09
C ILE A 74 4.71 -13.09 13.65
N GLY A 75 4.75 -11.81 13.24
CA GLY A 75 4.38 -11.36 11.89
C GLY A 75 5.42 -11.68 10.80
N THR A 76 6.67 -12.02 11.17
CA THR A 76 7.73 -12.37 10.20
C THR A 76 8.02 -13.87 10.17
N ALA A 77 7.31 -14.69 10.94
CA ALA A 77 7.42 -16.13 10.84
C ALA A 77 7.16 -16.57 9.39
N GLN A 78 8.18 -17.12 8.75
CA GLN A 78 8.02 -17.66 7.40
C GLN A 78 7.30 -19.00 7.50
N PRO A 79 6.28 -19.23 6.70
CA PRO A 79 5.64 -20.52 6.65
C PRO A 79 6.62 -21.57 6.13
N GLU A 80 6.59 -22.75 6.72
CA GLU A 80 7.31 -23.90 6.21
C GLU A 80 6.62 -24.41 4.94
N ILE A 81 7.06 -23.89 3.79
CA ILE A 81 6.55 -24.30 2.49
C ILE A 81 7.42 -25.46 2.00
N PRO A 82 6.84 -26.64 1.69
CA PRO A 82 7.60 -27.74 1.11
C PRO A 82 8.19 -27.32 -0.23
N GLN A 83 9.52 -27.29 -0.32
CA GLN A 83 10.24 -26.89 -1.51
C GLN A 83 10.62 -28.11 -2.34
N GLY A 84 10.53 -27.96 -3.67
CA GLY A 84 10.98 -29.00 -4.59
C GLY A 84 10.03 -30.19 -4.76
N GLU A 85 8.93 -30.24 -4.02
CA GLU A 85 7.91 -31.27 -4.16
C GLU A 85 6.75 -30.80 -5.06
N ARG A 86 6.18 -31.76 -5.81
CA ARG A 86 4.98 -31.49 -6.59
C ARG A 86 3.76 -31.55 -5.67
N LEU A 87 3.02 -30.47 -5.57
CA LEU A 87 1.89 -30.33 -4.69
C LEU A 87 0.58 -30.24 -5.48
N LEU A 88 -0.47 -30.79 -4.88
CA LEU A 88 -1.84 -30.45 -5.24
C LEU A 88 -2.31 -29.35 -4.30
N MET A 89 -2.73 -28.24 -4.86
CA MET A 89 -3.06 -27.03 -4.11
C MET A 89 -4.48 -26.56 -4.41
N ILE A 90 -5.17 -26.09 -3.37
CA ILE A 90 -6.45 -25.39 -3.48
C ILE A 90 -6.17 -23.93 -3.16
N ALA A 91 -6.38 -23.06 -4.13
CA ALA A 91 -6.12 -21.64 -3.98
C ALA A 91 -7.30 -20.79 -4.47
N GLN A 92 -7.58 -19.71 -3.77
CA GLN A 92 -8.58 -18.73 -4.14
C GLN A 92 -7.92 -17.49 -4.73
N ILE A 93 -8.37 -17.05 -5.90
CA ILE A 93 -7.83 -15.89 -6.61
C ILE A 93 -8.32 -14.61 -5.93
N ASP A 94 -7.40 -13.81 -5.39
CA ASP A 94 -7.69 -12.60 -4.62
C ASP A 94 -7.46 -11.30 -5.38
N ALA A 95 -6.88 -11.37 -6.58
CA ALA A 95 -6.67 -10.20 -7.43
C ALA A 95 -7.10 -10.48 -8.87
N THR A 96 -7.55 -9.43 -9.58
CA THR A 96 -7.92 -9.54 -10.99
C THR A 96 -6.74 -10.06 -11.81
N PRO A 97 -6.88 -11.19 -12.54
CA PRO A 97 -5.83 -11.70 -13.40
C PRO A 97 -5.55 -10.73 -14.55
N TYR A 98 -4.29 -10.59 -14.93
CA TYR A 98 -3.90 -9.81 -16.10
C TYR A 98 -2.91 -10.58 -16.98
N THR A 99 -3.03 -10.41 -18.28
CA THR A 99 -2.21 -11.13 -19.26
C THR A 99 -0.88 -10.42 -19.45
N GLN A 100 0.20 -11.18 -19.34
CA GLN A 100 1.56 -10.74 -19.65
C GLN A 100 2.23 -11.83 -20.51
N GLY A 101 2.24 -11.62 -21.81
CA GLY A 101 2.68 -12.64 -22.76
C GLY A 101 1.83 -13.91 -22.67
N ARG A 102 2.47 -15.07 -22.49
CA ARG A 102 1.83 -16.39 -22.35
C ARG A 102 1.10 -16.59 -21.01
N TRP A 103 1.32 -15.74 -20.01
CA TRP A 103 0.88 -15.96 -18.65
C TRP A 103 -0.19 -14.96 -18.23
N GLN A 104 -1.20 -15.44 -17.53
CA GLN A 104 -2.04 -14.61 -16.68
C GLN A 104 -1.40 -14.56 -15.29
N ARG A 105 -1.03 -13.37 -14.87
CA ARG A 105 -0.44 -13.14 -13.56
C ARG A 105 -1.51 -12.65 -12.59
N THR A 106 -1.58 -13.28 -11.41
CA THR A 106 -2.48 -12.89 -10.33
C THR A 106 -1.85 -13.23 -8.98
N THR A 107 -2.54 -12.88 -7.89
CA THR A 107 -2.23 -13.38 -6.55
C THR A 107 -3.36 -14.28 -6.09
N ALA A 108 -3.02 -15.28 -5.30
CA ALA A 108 -3.99 -16.22 -4.77
C ALA A 108 -3.63 -16.62 -3.34
N HIS A 109 -4.65 -16.88 -2.52
CA HIS A 109 -4.51 -17.49 -1.21
C HIS A 109 -4.61 -19.00 -1.33
N VAL A 110 -3.54 -19.71 -0.97
CA VAL A 110 -3.55 -21.17 -0.84
C VAL A 110 -4.19 -21.50 0.52
N GLY A 111 -5.34 -22.14 0.49
CA GLY A 111 -6.01 -22.60 1.71
C GLY A 111 -5.54 -23.97 2.16
N TYR A 112 -5.25 -24.85 1.20
CA TYR A 112 -4.87 -26.23 1.47
C TYR A 112 -3.87 -26.73 0.44
N TYR A 113 -2.94 -27.59 0.88
CA TYR A 113 -2.10 -28.37 -0.03
C TYR A 113 -1.96 -29.82 0.44
N ARG A 114 -1.59 -30.71 -0.48
CA ARG A 114 -1.11 -32.07 -0.20
C ARG A 114 -0.03 -32.45 -1.19
N PRO A 115 0.94 -33.29 -0.81
CA PRO A 115 1.90 -33.86 -1.75
C PRO A 115 1.19 -34.63 -2.86
N TYR A 116 1.65 -34.46 -4.10
CA TYR A 116 1.12 -35.19 -5.25
C TYR A 116 2.05 -36.37 -5.56
N PRO A 117 1.56 -37.64 -5.49
CA PRO A 117 2.41 -38.80 -5.67
C PRO A 117 3.08 -38.80 -7.05
N ARG A 118 4.37 -39.00 -7.06
CA ARG A 118 5.16 -39.16 -8.27
C ARG A 118 4.82 -40.52 -8.87
N LYS A 119 4.13 -40.58 -10.02
CA LYS A 119 4.10 -41.83 -10.81
C LYS A 119 5.56 -42.15 -11.21
N SER A 120 6.02 -43.31 -10.78
CA SER A 120 7.34 -43.86 -11.12
C SER A 120 7.61 -43.78 -12.62
N ASN A 121 8.83 -43.33 -12.96
CA ASN A 121 9.44 -43.26 -14.27
C ASN A 121 9.14 -42.04 -15.18
N LYS A 122 9.96 -41.01 -15.00
CA LYS A 122 10.85 -40.40 -16.00
C LYS A 122 11.51 -39.18 -15.36
N THR A 123 12.82 -39.18 -15.36
CA THR A 123 13.69 -38.12 -14.85
C THR A 123 13.35 -36.79 -15.53
N PHE A 124 12.69 -35.91 -14.82
CA PHE A 124 12.43 -34.54 -15.26
C PHE A 124 13.51 -33.65 -14.65
N GLN A 125 14.48 -33.22 -15.44
CA GLN A 125 15.38 -32.14 -15.02
C GLN A 125 14.58 -30.82 -14.98
N PRO A 126 14.71 -30.01 -13.92
CA PRO A 126 14.11 -28.68 -13.89
C PRO A 126 14.83 -27.82 -14.95
N GLN A 127 14.12 -27.46 -16.00
CA GLN A 127 14.59 -26.43 -16.91
C GLN A 127 14.65 -25.10 -16.18
N THR A 128 15.85 -24.64 -15.94
CA THR A 128 16.15 -23.24 -15.58
C THR A 128 15.75 -22.39 -16.79
N ILE A 129 14.62 -21.74 -16.72
CA ILE A 129 14.19 -20.78 -17.75
C ILE A 129 15.13 -19.57 -17.62
N ARG A 130 16.14 -19.52 -18.48
CA ARG A 130 16.94 -18.31 -18.72
C ARG A 130 16.05 -17.24 -19.38
N ASN A 131 16.23 -16.01 -18.97
CA ASN A 131 15.52 -14.81 -19.44
C ASN A 131 15.87 -14.38 -20.88
N SER A 132 16.04 -15.30 -21.79
CA SER A 132 16.35 -14.97 -23.17
C SER A 132 15.74 -15.99 -24.12
N ASP A 133 14.42 -15.88 -24.38
CA ASP A 133 13.86 -16.53 -25.56
C ASP A 133 12.95 -15.56 -26.29
N SER A 134 13.46 -15.18 -27.45
CA SER A 134 12.77 -14.53 -28.55
C SER A 134 11.57 -15.37 -29.00
N LEU A 135 10.46 -14.68 -29.25
CA LEU A 135 9.17 -15.18 -29.70
C LEU A 135 9.25 -16.16 -30.89
N PRO A 136 8.51 -17.26 -30.81
CA PRO A 136 7.91 -17.85 -31.98
C PRO A 136 6.43 -17.47 -32.06
N THR A 137 6.09 -16.82 -33.16
CA THR A 137 4.71 -16.56 -33.60
C THR A 137 4.01 -17.88 -33.90
N SER A 138 2.94 -18.20 -33.16
CA SER A 138 1.99 -19.23 -33.55
C SER A 138 0.56 -18.78 -33.25
N SER A 139 -0.26 -18.91 -34.26
CA SER A 139 -1.67 -18.57 -34.42
C SER A 139 -2.61 -19.00 -33.27
N PRO A 140 -3.70 -18.26 -33.01
CA PRO A 140 -4.70 -18.62 -31.99
C PRO A 140 -5.65 -19.69 -32.57
N GLY A 141 -5.52 -20.90 -32.09
CA GLY A 141 -6.44 -21.97 -32.47
C GLY A 141 -6.44 -23.12 -31.48
N THR A 142 -7.62 -23.44 -31.01
CA THR A 142 -8.10 -24.58 -30.23
C THR A 142 -8.17 -24.40 -28.71
N GLY A 143 -9.43 -24.37 -28.24
CA GLY A 143 -9.79 -24.22 -26.84
C GLY A 143 -9.25 -25.32 -25.92
N CYS A 144 -8.68 -24.90 -24.81
CA CYS A 144 -8.28 -25.80 -23.73
C CYS A 144 -9.53 -26.22 -22.93
N THR A 145 -10.00 -27.43 -23.17
CA THR A 145 -10.98 -28.08 -22.30
C THR A 145 -10.26 -28.73 -21.10
N PRO A 146 -10.80 -28.66 -19.88
CA PRO A 146 -10.31 -29.44 -18.76
C PRO A 146 -10.40 -30.93 -19.11
N ASN A 147 -9.33 -31.68 -18.86
CA ASN A 147 -9.27 -33.09 -19.19
C ASN A 147 -10.33 -33.86 -18.39
N ARG A 148 -11.40 -34.31 -19.05
CA ARG A 148 -12.56 -35.00 -18.45
C ARG A 148 -12.24 -36.41 -17.91
N ASN A 149 -11.09 -36.98 -18.20
CA ASN A 149 -10.77 -38.38 -17.90
C ASN A 149 -10.25 -38.63 -16.46
N PHE A 150 -10.42 -37.70 -15.55
CA PHE A 150 -9.96 -37.82 -14.16
C PHE A 150 -11.11 -37.75 -13.13
N TYR A 151 -12.35 -37.97 -13.56
CA TYR A 151 -13.53 -37.91 -12.65
C TYR A 151 -13.70 -39.14 -11.76
N SER A 152 -12.91 -40.20 -11.91
CA SER A 152 -13.06 -41.40 -11.07
C SER A 152 -12.39 -41.33 -9.69
N ASP A 153 -11.43 -40.41 -9.49
CA ASP A 153 -10.71 -40.29 -8.20
C ASP A 153 -11.11 -39.07 -7.35
N ALA A 154 -12.10 -38.29 -7.80
CA ALA A 154 -12.47 -37.02 -7.16
C ALA A 154 -13.62 -37.12 -6.13
N ASN A 155 -14.06 -38.35 -5.78
CA ASN A 155 -15.11 -38.55 -4.77
C ASN A 155 -14.62 -38.47 -3.29
N HIS A 156 -13.54 -37.74 -3.05
CA HIS A 156 -13.21 -37.33 -1.68
C HIS A 156 -13.70 -35.91 -1.40
N THR A 157 -14.79 -35.89 -0.68
CA THR A 157 -15.47 -34.71 -0.10
C THR A 157 -14.49 -33.68 0.40
N ILE A 158 -14.63 -32.44 -0.10
CA ILE A 158 -14.00 -31.25 0.47
C ILE A 158 -14.57 -31.08 1.88
N PRO A 159 -13.77 -30.98 2.94
CA PRO A 159 -14.30 -30.76 4.28
C PRO A 159 -14.95 -29.38 4.33
N SER A 160 -16.25 -29.31 4.50
CA SER A 160 -16.93 -28.10 4.96
C SER A 160 -16.43 -27.81 6.38
N ALA A 161 -16.15 -26.55 6.70
CA ALA A 161 -15.55 -26.10 7.96
C ALA A 161 -16.39 -26.36 9.23
N SER A 162 -17.42 -27.22 9.20
CA SER A 162 -18.35 -27.45 10.29
C SER A 162 -18.50 -28.89 10.77
N SER A 163 -17.69 -29.84 10.30
CA SER A 163 -17.84 -31.25 10.78
C SER A 163 -16.48 -31.93 10.93
N ALA A 164 -15.79 -31.60 12.00
CA ALA A 164 -14.70 -32.38 12.54
C ALA A 164 -15.20 -33.16 13.76
N HIS A 165 -16.03 -34.19 13.58
CA HIS A 165 -16.16 -35.32 14.51
C HIS A 165 -16.84 -36.52 13.84
N THR A 166 -16.17 -37.68 14.03
CA THR A 166 -16.61 -39.07 13.92
C THR A 166 -17.07 -39.63 12.58
N SER A 167 -16.36 -40.56 12.02
CA SER A 167 -16.57 -42.00 12.20
C SER A 167 -15.64 -42.80 11.28
N GLU A 168 -15.20 -43.89 11.85
CA GLU A 168 -14.48 -45.01 11.26
C GLU A 168 -15.18 -45.54 10.01
N ASP A 169 -14.39 -45.75 8.95
CA ASP A 169 -14.62 -46.86 8.04
C ASP A 169 -13.28 -47.38 7.56
N GLN A 170 -13.01 -48.57 8.01
CA GLN A 170 -11.93 -49.45 7.65
C GLN A 170 -12.21 -50.12 6.31
N GLN A 171 -11.14 -50.39 5.63
CA GLN A 171 -10.85 -51.53 4.73
C GLN A 171 -10.58 -51.20 3.27
N ASN A 172 -9.35 -51.51 3.02
CA ASN A 172 -8.75 -52.08 1.82
C ASN A 172 -7.99 -51.15 0.87
N LEU A 173 -6.72 -51.37 0.92
CA LEU A 173 -5.77 -51.73 -0.14
C LEU A 173 -4.50 -50.92 -0.19
N ALA A 174 -3.44 -51.72 -0.16
CA ALA A 174 -2.05 -51.35 -0.43
C ALA A 174 -1.36 -50.54 0.67
N THR A 175 -0.40 -51.16 1.31
CA THR A 175 0.52 -50.58 2.30
C THR A 175 0.98 -49.19 1.89
N PRO A 176 0.56 -48.14 2.59
CA PRO A 176 0.99 -46.78 2.31
C PRO A 176 2.43 -46.63 2.80
N ASN A 177 3.28 -46.08 1.94
CA ASN A 177 4.57 -45.60 2.34
C ASN A 177 4.40 -44.59 3.49
N PRO A 178 4.97 -44.77 4.68
CA PRO A 178 4.60 -44.02 5.90
C PRO A 178 5.00 -42.55 5.91
N HIS A 179 5.55 -42.02 4.81
CA HIS A 179 6.04 -40.64 4.71
C HIS A 179 5.23 -39.69 3.81
N HIS A 180 4.06 -40.10 3.29
CA HIS A 180 3.21 -39.18 2.53
C HIS A 180 1.88 -38.94 3.27
N PRO A 181 1.65 -37.73 3.82
CA PRO A 181 0.37 -37.40 4.41
C PRO A 181 -0.72 -37.41 3.33
N THR A 182 -1.64 -38.36 3.43
CA THR A 182 -2.84 -38.43 2.58
C THR A 182 -3.84 -37.32 2.93
N LYS A 183 -3.59 -36.59 4.02
CA LYS A 183 -4.45 -35.54 4.57
C LYS A 183 -4.11 -34.18 3.99
N TRP A 184 -5.14 -33.37 3.71
CA TRP A 184 -4.98 -31.98 3.34
C TRP A 184 -4.38 -31.18 4.50
N THR A 185 -3.30 -30.44 4.24
CA THR A 185 -2.66 -29.55 5.21
C THR A 185 -3.22 -28.15 5.01
N PRO A 186 -3.87 -27.55 6.02
CA PRO A 186 -4.35 -26.18 5.92
C PRO A 186 -3.16 -25.22 5.94
N VAL A 187 -3.19 -24.23 5.05
CA VAL A 187 -2.19 -23.16 4.96
C VAL A 187 -2.89 -21.89 4.53
N ALA A 188 -2.65 -20.80 5.22
CA ALA A 188 -3.21 -19.51 4.85
C ALA A 188 -2.13 -18.62 4.19
N GLU A 189 -1.61 -19.07 3.04
CA GLU A 189 -0.48 -18.43 2.39
C GLU A 189 -0.88 -17.69 1.12
N LYS A 190 -0.37 -16.47 0.98
CA LYS A 190 -0.52 -15.67 -0.22
C LYS A 190 0.64 -15.94 -1.17
N ILE A 191 0.32 -16.41 -2.37
CA ILE A 191 1.30 -16.73 -3.41
C ILE A 191 1.09 -15.88 -4.66
N GLN A 192 2.17 -15.72 -5.43
CA GLN A 192 2.10 -15.20 -6.78
C GLN A 192 1.84 -16.33 -7.77
N LEU A 193 0.74 -16.24 -8.51
CA LEU A 193 0.30 -17.29 -9.42
C LEU A 193 0.45 -16.84 -10.88
N TYR A 194 1.05 -17.71 -11.69
CA TYR A 194 1.19 -17.55 -13.13
C TYR A 194 0.38 -18.66 -13.80
N ILE A 195 -0.70 -18.31 -14.48
CA ILE A 195 -1.63 -19.25 -15.11
C ILE A 195 -1.49 -19.14 -16.62
N ASP A 196 -1.40 -20.26 -17.33
CA ASP A 196 -1.36 -20.26 -18.79
C ASP A 196 -2.63 -19.59 -19.34
N THR A 197 -2.49 -18.74 -20.37
CA THR A 197 -3.60 -17.97 -20.98
C THR A 197 -4.67 -18.84 -21.60
N CYS A 198 -4.44 -20.13 -21.77
CA CYS A 198 -5.47 -21.08 -22.17
C CYS A 198 -6.60 -21.20 -21.12
N TYR A 199 -6.32 -20.89 -19.86
CA TYR A 199 -7.32 -20.86 -18.79
C TYR A 199 -7.76 -19.43 -18.53
N ARG A 200 -9.04 -19.11 -18.75
CA ARG A 200 -9.59 -17.81 -18.34
C ARG A 200 -10.11 -17.94 -16.93
N VAL A 201 -9.36 -17.44 -15.96
CA VAL A 201 -9.75 -17.42 -14.55
C VAL A 201 -10.24 -16.04 -14.14
N GLN A 202 -11.19 -16.01 -13.20
CA GLN A 202 -11.79 -14.78 -12.70
C GLN A 202 -11.40 -14.56 -11.24
N ILE A 203 -11.56 -13.32 -10.80
CA ILE A 203 -11.38 -12.96 -9.40
C ILE A 203 -12.41 -13.69 -8.54
N GLY A 204 -11.97 -14.19 -7.38
CA GLY A 204 -12.81 -14.93 -6.44
C GLY A 204 -12.94 -16.41 -6.75
N GLU A 205 -12.56 -16.89 -7.96
CA GLU A 205 -12.58 -18.32 -8.26
C GLU A 205 -11.63 -19.09 -7.35
N GLN A 206 -12.10 -20.24 -6.89
CA GLN A 206 -11.26 -21.23 -6.23
C GLN A 206 -10.82 -22.26 -7.26
N ILE A 207 -9.51 -22.43 -7.37
CA ILE A 207 -8.90 -23.34 -8.32
C ILE A 207 -8.13 -24.44 -7.59
N THR A 208 -8.26 -25.66 -8.09
CA THR A 208 -7.42 -26.79 -7.67
C THR A 208 -6.43 -27.09 -8.80
N PHE A 209 -5.16 -27.04 -8.50
CA PHE A 209 -4.10 -27.22 -9.49
C PHE A 209 -2.89 -27.99 -8.95
N ARG A 210 -2.13 -28.54 -9.87
CA ARG A 210 -0.84 -29.20 -9.58
C ARG A 210 0.30 -28.23 -9.90
N GLY A 211 1.24 -28.08 -8.97
CA GLY A 211 2.38 -27.21 -9.19
C GLY A 211 3.47 -27.37 -8.15
N TYR A 212 4.53 -26.58 -8.34
CA TYR A 212 5.62 -26.44 -7.39
C TYR A 212 5.51 -25.07 -6.73
N LEU A 213 5.79 -25.01 -5.43
CA LEU A 213 5.97 -23.74 -4.75
C LEU A 213 7.44 -23.34 -4.84
N ASN A 214 7.74 -22.35 -5.64
CA ASN A 214 9.08 -21.80 -5.80
C ASN A 214 9.23 -20.60 -4.87
N PRO A 215 10.17 -20.62 -3.91
CA PRO A 215 10.38 -19.47 -3.02
C PRO A 215 10.80 -18.25 -3.84
N ILE A 216 10.37 -17.08 -3.39
CA ILE A 216 10.85 -15.81 -3.91
C ILE A 216 12.08 -15.45 -3.09
N ASP A 217 13.25 -15.26 -3.74
CA ASP A 217 14.44 -14.78 -3.04
C ASP A 217 14.17 -13.41 -2.44
N THR A 218 14.03 -13.39 -1.11
CA THR A 218 13.65 -12.20 -0.35
C THR A 218 14.85 -11.48 0.25
N THR A 219 16.05 -12.07 0.18
CA THR A 219 17.23 -11.56 0.89
C THR A 219 18.13 -10.66 0.05
N GLY A 220 18.23 -10.87 -1.26
CA GLY A 220 19.20 -10.19 -2.12
C GLY A 220 18.66 -9.03 -2.96
N SER A 221 17.39 -9.03 -3.34
CA SER A 221 16.85 -8.09 -4.32
C SER A 221 15.84 -7.09 -3.74
N SER A 222 15.78 -5.89 -4.31
CA SER A 222 14.73 -4.90 -3.99
C SER A 222 13.33 -5.44 -4.29
N TYR A 223 13.20 -6.29 -5.32
CA TYR A 223 11.97 -6.97 -5.67
C TYR A 223 11.55 -7.98 -4.58
N GLY A 224 12.49 -8.77 -4.07
CA GLY A 224 12.21 -9.72 -3.00
C GLY A 224 11.73 -9.04 -1.72
N ARG A 225 12.38 -7.94 -1.32
CA ARG A 225 11.94 -7.13 -0.17
C ARG A 225 10.51 -6.60 -0.34
N LEU A 226 10.18 -6.12 -1.56
CA LEU A 226 8.83 -5.64 -1.88
C LEU A 226 7.79 -6.77 -1.84
N MET A 227 8.13 -7.98 -2.32
CA MET A 227 7.21 -9.12 -2.26
C MET A 227 6.98 -9.56 -0.82
N ARG A 228 8.04 -9.60 -0.01
CA ARG A 228 7.94 -9.91 1.42
C ARG A 228 7.05 -8.93 2.19
N SER A 229 7.19 -7.62 1.93
CA SER A 229 6.32 -6.60 2.58
C SER A 229 4.86 -6.74 2.20
N ARG A 230 4.56 -7.43 1.08
CA ARG A 230 3.20 -7.77 0.62
C ARG A 230 2.73 -9.14 1.10
N GLY A 231 3.51 -9.84 1.91
CA GLY A 231 3.21 -11.19 2.39
C GLY A 231 3.29 -12.26 1.29
N LEU A 232 4.05 -12.01 0.21
CA LEU A 232 4.26 -12.96 -0.89
C LEU A 232 5.61 -13.64 -0.72
N PHE A 233 5.61 -14.92 -0.37
CA PHE A 233 6.84 -15.69 -0.12
C PHE A 233 7.16 -16.69 -1.23
N ALA A 234 6.15 -17.11 -1.99
CA ALA A 234 6.31 -18.09 -3.03
C ALA A 234 5.58 -17.71 -4.32
N ARG A 235 5.99 -18.34 -5.41
CA ARG A 235 5.35 -18.28 -6.73
C ARG A 235 5.09 -19.68 -7.25
N SER A 236 4.00 -19.84 -8.01
CA SER A 236 3.66 -21.09 -8.67
C SER A 236 3.20 -20.87 -10.09
N TYR A 237 3.40 -21.88 -10.94
CA TYR A 237 3.06 -21.86 -12.35
C TYR A 237 2.02 -22.93 -12.66
N VAL A 238 0.87 -22.50 -13.17
CA VAL A 238 -0.20 -23.39 -13.64
C VAL A 238 -0.09 -23.53 -15.15
N THR A 239 0.62 -24.56 -15.57
CA THR A 239 0.83 -24.91 -16.99
C THR A 239 -0.40 -25.60 -17.56
N ARG A 240 -0.42 -25.82 -18.89
CA ARG A 240 -1.48 -26.59 -19.57
C ARG A 240 -1.61 -27.98 -18.95
N GLY A 241 -2.84 -28.38 -18.60
CA GLY A 241 -3.12 -29.66 -17.92
C GLY A 241 -2.82 -29.71 -16.42
N ALA A 242 -2.31 -28.64 -15.84
CA ALA A 242 -2.08 -28.55 -14.39
C ALA A 242 -3.33 -28.16 -13.60
N LEU A 243 -4.27 -27.46 -14.22
CA LEU A 243 -5.54 -27.09 -13.62
C LEU A 243 -6.50 -28.28 -13.60
N ILE A 244 -7.05 -28.60 -12.44
CA ILE A 244 -7.91 -29.79 -12.24
C ILE A 244 -9.38 -29.35 -12.14
N THR A 245 -9.68 -28.42 -11.24
CA THR A 245 -11.05 -28.03 -10.97
C THR A 245 -11.16 -26.52 -10.76
N ARG A 246 -12.31 -25.95 -11.08
CA ARG A 246 -12.70 -24.58 -10.78
C ARG A 246 -14.02 -24.60 -10.01
N MET A 247 -14.10 -23.79 -9.00
CA MET A 247 -15.31 -23.62 -8.19
C MET A 247 -15.53 -22.15 -7.91
N THR A 248 -16.78 -21.71 -7.94
CA THR A 248 -17.15 -20.40 -7.41
C THR A 248 -17.27 -20.51 -5.90
N PRO A 249 -16.50 -19.79 -5.11
CA PRO A 249 -16.52 -19.95 -3.65
C PRO A 249 -17.78 -19.37 -3.04
N HIS A 250 -18.23 -20.00 -1.95
CA HIS A 250 -19.35 -19.52 -1.13
C HIS A 250 -18.96 -18.35 -0.22
N ASN A 251 -17.67 -18.25 0.17
CA ASN A 251 -17.17 -17.21 1.06
C ASN A 251 -16.34 -16.19 0.29
N VAL A 252 -16.83 -14.95 0.26
CA VAL A 252 -16.14 -13.82 -0.36
C VAL A 252 -15.33 -13.09 0.71
N SER A 253 -14.00 -13.19 0.65
CA SER A 253 -13.10 -12.40 1.49
C SER A 253 -13.26 -10.90 1.19
N THR A 254 -13.01 -10.05 2.19
CA THR A 254 -13.05 -8.59 2.03
C THR A 254 -12.13 -8.07 0.92
N SER A 255 -10.98 -8.72 0.70
CA SER A 255 -10.06 -8.38 -0.39
C SER A 255 -10.67 -8.70 -1.77
N ILE A 256 -11.34 -9.83 -1.91
CA ILE A 256 -12.02 -10.24 -3.15
C ILE A 256 -13.19 -9.29 -3.45
N TRP A 257 -13.97 -8.96 -2.43
CA TRP A 257 -15.06 -7.99 -2.57
C TRP A 257 -14.54 -6.63 -3.05
N ALA A 258 -13.50 -6.09 -2.42
CA ALA A 258 -12.89 -4.82 -2.81
C ALA A 258 -12.36 -4.88 -4.26
N ALA A 259 -11.68 -5.96 -4.63
CA ALA A 259 -11.15 -6.12 -5.98
C ALA A 259 -12.27 -6.31 -7.03
N THR A 260 -13.41 -6.90 -6.67
CA THR A 260 -14.60 -6.98 -7.54
C THR A 260 -15.23 -5.59 -7.72
N VAL A 261 -15.35 -4.82 -6.63
CA VAL A 261 -15.83 -3.41 -6.71
C VAL A 261 -14.91 -2.58 -7.59
N GLN A 262 -13.59 -2.71 -7.43
CA GLN A 262 -12.59 -2.05 -8.28
C GLN A 262 -12.76 -2.43 -9.75
N HIS A 263 -12.89 -3.73 -10.05
CA HIS A 263 -13.09 -4.23 -11.42
C HIS A 263 -14.36 -3.65 -12.05
N ASN A 264 -15.46 -3.60 -11.31
CA ASN A 264 -16.72 -3.02 -11.77
C ASN A 264 -16.62 -1.51 -12.01
N ALA A 265 -15.89 -0.79 -11.15
CA ALA A 265 -15.62 0.63 -11.35
C ALA A 265 -14.78 0.86 -12.62
N VAL A 266 -13.71 0.11 -12.81
CA VAL A 266 -12.88 0.16 -14.02
C VAL A 266 -13.71 -0.14 -15.25
N SER A 267 -14.56 -1.18 -15.25
CA SER A 267 -15.44 -1.54 -16.37
C SER A 267 -16.40 -0.41 -16.74
N ARG A 268 -16.88 0.37 -15.75
CA ARG A 268 -17.73 1.55 -16.01
C ARG A 268 -16.91 2.72 -16.59
N LEU A 269 -15.68 2.95 -16.09
CA LEU A 269 -14.80 3.99 -16.65
C LEU A 269 -14.41 3.70 -18.11
N MET A 270 -14.22 2.42 -18.46
CA MET A 270 -13.90 1.98 -19.83
C MET A 270 -15.04 2.25 -20.85
N ARG A 271 -16.27 2.56 -20.40
CA ARG A 271 -17.39 2.93 -21.26
C ARG A 271 -17.34 4.39 -21.76
N LEU A 272 -16.45 5.22 -21.21
CA LEU A 272 -16.23 6.57 -21.71
C LEU A 272 -15.62 6.55 -23.12
N ASN A 273 -16.04 7.49 -23.94
CA ASN A 273 -15.55 7.61 -25.32
C ASN A 273 -14.18 8.32 -25.34
N LEU A 274 -13.15 7.60 -24.89
CA LEU A 274 -11.77 8.03 -24.80
C LEU A 274 -10.87 7.10 -25.63
N ASN A 275 -9.68 7.57 -26.00
CA ASN A 275 -8.65 6.69 -26.56
C ASN A 275 -8.13 5.70 -25.50
N GLU A 276 -7.42 4.65 -25.91
CA GLU A 276 -6.96 3.59 -25.03
C GLU A 276 -6.01 4.11 -23.94
N THR A 277 -5.10 5.00 -24.30
CA THR A 277 -4.14 5.60 -23.37
C THR A 277 -4.85 6.39 -22.27
N ASP A 278 -5.81 7.24 -22.64
CA ASP A 278 -6.57 8.06 -21.68
C ASP A 278 -7.47 7.19 -20.79
N ARG A 279 -8.09 6.12 -21.34
CA ARG A 279 -8.90 5.17 -20.55
C ARG A 279 -8.04 4.47 -19.48
N ASN A 280 -6.86 3.97 -19.87
CA ASN A 280 -5.96 3.28 -18.97
C ASN A 280 -5.40 4.23 -17.89
N LEU A 281 -5.08 5.47 -18.27
CA LEU A 281 -4.63 6.48 -17.33
C LEU A 281 -5.75 6.92 -16.37
N LEU A 282 -6.98 7.10 -16.88
CA LEU A 282 -8.17 7.38 -16.06
C LEU A 282 -8.42 6.26 -15.04
N ALA A 283 -8.40 4.99 -15.48
CA ALA A 283 -8.57 3.85 -14.58
C ALA A 283 -7.47 3.80 -13.50
N THR A 284 -6.26 4.22 -13.85
CA THR A 284 -5.15 4.31 -12.90
C THR A 284 -5.34 5.42 -11.88
N LEU A 285 -5.72 6.61 -12.32
CA LEU A 285 -5.89 7.78 -11.45
C LEU A 285 -7.10 7.66 -10.54
N VAL A 286 -8.23 7.12 -11.05
CA VAL A 286 -9.50 7.04 -10.31
C VAL A 286 -9.60 5.75 -9.50
N ALA A 287 -9.30 4.61 -10.09
CA ALA A 287 -9.51 3.30 -9.45
C ALA A 287 -8.22 2.57 -9.05
N GLY A 288 -7.03 3.14 -9.31
CA GLY A 288 -5.75 2.54 -8.95
C GLY A 288 -5.32 1.36 -9.83
N GLU A 289 -5.96 1.15 -10.98
CA GLU A 289 -5.63 0.06 -11.92
C GLU A 289 -4.46 0.49 -12.82
N ARG A 290 -3.27 -0.11 -12.62
CA ARG A 290 -2.02 0.33 -13.29
C ARG A 290 -1.59 -0.57 -14.45
N ARG A 291 -2.32 -1.63 -14.72
CA ARG A 291 -1.88 -2.72 -15.60
C ARG A 291 -1.88 -2.34 -17.08
N GLY A 292 -2.75 -1.41 -17.47
CA GLY A 292 -2.88 -0.95 -18.86
C GLY A 292 -1.98 0.23 -19.25
N ILE A 293 -1.11 0.73 -18.34
CA ILE A 293 -0.26 1.89 -18.65
C ILE A 293 0.89 1.48 -19.56
N ASP A 294 1.09 2.23 -20.64
CA ASP A 294 2.25 2.10 -21.52
C ASP A 294 3.54 2.22 -20.71
N PRO A 295 4.50 1.27 -20.88
CA PRO A 295 5.80 1.32 -20.25
C PRO A 295 6.57 2.62 -20.48
N ASN A 296 6.51 3.19 -21.69
CA ASN A 296 7.17 4.45 -22.02
C ASN A 296 6.58 5.63 -21.23
N LEU A 297 5.25 5.72 -21.21
CA LEU A 297 4.53 6.72 -20.42
C LEU A 297 4.88 6.59 -18.92
N ARG A 298 4.90 5.37 -18.41
CA ARG A 298 5.30 5.11 -17.03
C ARG A 298 6.73 5.55 -16.73
N GLN A 299 7.64 5.38 -17.68
CA GLN A 299 9.03 5.81 -17.56
C GLN A 299 9.13 7.34 -17.55
N GLU A 300 8.39 8.05 -18.40
CA GLU A 300 8.34 9.52 -18.41
C GLU A 300 7.87 10.08 -17.07
N TYR A 301 6.78 9.49 -16.50
CA TYR A 301 6.31 9.87 -15.17
C TYR A 301 7.35 9.59 -14.07
N ALA A 302 8.14 8.51 -14.21
CA ALA A 302 9.17 8.18 -13.23
C ALA A 302 10.37 9.14 -13.30
N ILE A 303 10.83 9.47 -14.50
CA ILE A 303 11.98 10.38 -14.71
C ILE A 303 11.64 11.79 -14.24
N THR A 304 10.44 12.28 -14.54
CA THR A 304 9.98 13.61 -14.13
C THR A 304 9.62 13.70 -12.64
N GLY A 305 9.61 12.57 -11.90
CA GLY A 305 9.32 12.51 -10.46
C GLY A 305 7.84 12.55 -10.10
N VAL A 306 6.94 12.46 -11.08
CA VAL A 306 5.50 12.45 -10.87
C VAL A 306 4.90 11.04 -10.87
N ALA A 307 5.72 9.98 -10.85
CA ALA A 307 5.26 8.60 -10.78
C ALA A 307 4.35 8.30 -9.58
N HIS A 308 4.46 9.09 -8.52
CA HIS A 308 3.59 8.97 -7.34
C HIS A 308 2.12 9.24 -7.65
N ILE A 309 1.81 9.93 -8.74
CA ILE A 309 0.44 10.22 -9.22
C ILE A 309 -0.18 8.98 -9.88
N LEU A 310 0.61 8.11 -10.53
CA LEU A 310 0.15 6.83 -11.06
C LEU A 310 -0.23 5.83 -9.95
N ALA A 311 0.01 6.18 -8.72
CA ALA A 311 -0.45 5.44 -7.56
C ALA A 311 -1.52 6.24 -6.86
N VAL A 312 -2.67 5.63 -6.53
CA VAL A 312 -3.61 6.30 -5.64
C VAL A 312 -2.89 6.64 -4.34
N SER A 313 -2.75 7.92 -4.09
CA SER A 313 -1.89 8.49 -3.03
C SER A 313 -2.72 9.28 -2.01
N GLY A 314 -2.06 9.79 -0.97
CA GLY A 314 -2.68 10.71 -0.03
C GLY A 314 -3.27 11.97 -0.69
N LEU A 315 -2.66 12.44 -1.78
CA LEU A 315 -3.17 13.58 -2.55
C LEU A 315 -4.52 13.25 -3.22
N HIS A 316 -4.66 12.05 -3.80
CA HIS A 316 -5.92 11.57 -4.39
C HIS A 316 -7.02 11.52 -3.33
N MET A 317 -6.70 10.98 -2.14
CA MET A 317 -7.64 10.99 -1.02
C MET A 317 -8.01 12.42 -0.57
N GLY A 318 -7.08 13.37 -0.67
CA GLY A 318 -7.33 14.80 -0.44
C GLY A 318 -8.33 15.37 -1.46
N PHE A 319 -8.23 14.98 -2.72
CA PHE A 319 -9.19 15.37 -3.75
C PHE A 319 -10.58 14.77 -3.48
N VAL A 320 -10.62 13.49 -3.09
CA VAL A 320 -11.87 12.81 -2.71
C VAL A 320 -12.49 13.45 -1.48
N LEU A 321 -11.68 13.81 -0.49
CA LEU A 321 -12.13 14.54 0.69
C LEU A 321 -12.75 15.89 0.32
N LEU A 322 -12.09 16.66 -0.54
CA LEU A 322 -12.60 17.94 -1.03
C LEU A 322 -13.90 17.75 -1.80
N PHE A 323 -13.93 16.80 -2.73
CA PHE A 323 -15.11 16.45 -3.52
C PHE A 323 -16.30 16.06 -2.61
N ALA A 324 -16.07 15.19 -1.62
CA ALA A 324 -17.10 14.77 -0.67
C ALA A 324 -17.59 15.94 0.20
N ASN A 325 -16.69 16.84 0.63
CA ASN A 325 -17.07 18.03 1.38
C ASN A 325 -17.92 19.01 0.55
N LEU A 326 -17.66 19.12 -0.76
CA LEU A 326 -18.50 19.90 -1.67
C LEU A 326 -19.85 19.21 -1.92
N LEU A 327 -19.83 17.89 -2.17
CA LEU A 327 -21.04 17.11 -2.42
C LEU A 327 -22.02 17.14 -1.24
N PHE A 328 -21.51 17.00 -0.01
CA PHE A 328 -22.31 16.97 1.21
C PHE A 328 -22.36 18.32 1.94
N GLY A 329 -21.80 19.39 1.36
CA GLY A 329 -21.69 20.72 1.99
C GLY A 329 -23.04 21.32 2.39
N TRP A 330 -24.07 21.12 1.59
CA TRP A 330 -25.43 21.60 1.81
C TRP A 330 -26.09 21.00 3.07
N ILE A 331 -25.65 19.83 3.54
CA ILE A 331 -26.20 19.16 4.73
C ILE A 331 -25.98 19.99 6.02
N VAL A 332 -24.97 20.87 6.01
CA VAL A 332 -24.68 21.76 7.15
C VAL A 332 -25.86 22.69 7.47
N LEU A 333 -26.76 22.95 6.53
CA LEU A 333 -27.96 23.76 6.73
C LEU A 333 -28.97 23.11 7.68
N PHE A 334 -28.91 21.81 7.93
CA PHE A 334 -29.82 21.10 8.83
C PHE A 334 -29.31 21.10 10.28
N ARG A 335 -30.25 20.97 11.23
CA ARG A 335 -29.93 20.81 12.65
C ARG A 335 -29.08 19.53 12.84
N ARG A 336 -27.90 19.65 13.44
CA ARG A 336 -26.86 18.60 13.52
C ARG A 336 -26.20 18.24 12.18
N GLY A 337 -26.36 19.04 11.12
CA GLY A 337 -25.83 18.78 9.80
C GLY A 337 -24.31 18.59 9.75
N HIS A 338 -23.57 19.28 10.62
CA HIS A 338 -22.11 19.11 10.71
C HIS A 338 -21.69 17.66 11.04
N LEU A 339 -22.37 17.03 12.02
CA LEU A 339 -22.07 15.63 12.39
C LEU A 339 -22.42 14.67 11.26
N ILE A 340 -23.62 14.80 10.69
CA ILE A 340 -24.10 13.96 9.58
C ILE A 340 -23.17 14.10 8.36
N LYS A 341 -22.81 15.33 7.99
CA LYS A 341 -21.87 15.62 6.92
C LYS A 341 -20.55 14.88 7.13
N ASN A 342 -19.96 14.98 8.33
CA ASN A 342 -18.67 14.36 8.61
C ASN A 342 -18.71 12.84 8.52
N ILE A 343 -19.78 12.22 9.02
CA ILE A 343 -19.98 10.77 8.90
C ILE A 343 -20.09 10.38 7.42
N LEU A 344 -20.88 11.11 6.62
CA LEU A 344 -21.03 10.84 5.20
C LEU A 344 -19.74 11.05 4.42
N VAL A 345 -18.95 12.08 4.74
CA VAL A 345 -17.62 12.30 4.13
C VAL A 345 -16.68 11.14 4.46
N ILE A 346 -16.64 10.65 5.70
CA ILE A 346 -15.81 9.51 6.08
C ILE A 346 -16.29 8.25 5.36
N LEU A 347 -17.58 7.97 5.33
CA LEU A 347 -18.13 6.82 4.62
C LEU A 347 -17.82 6.86 3.12
N PHE A 348 -17.91 8.05 2.50
CA PHE A 348 -17.55 8.24 1.09
C PHE A 348 -16.08 7.97 0.83
N MET A 349 -15.19 8.47 1.70
CA MET A 349 -13.74 8.20 1.60
C MET A 349 -13.43 6.70 1.71
N TRP A 350 -14.06 5.98 2.62
CA TRP A 350 -13.88 4.54 2.74
C TRP A 350 -14.49 3.77 1.58
N GLY A 351 -15.65 4.21 1.06
CA GLY A 351 -16.22 3.69 -0.18
C GLY A 351 -15.26 3.83 -1.36
N TYR A 352 -14.64 5.01 -1.49
CA TYR A 352 -13.58 5.23 -2.49
C TYR A 352 -12.34 4.34 -2.22
N ALA A 353 -11.93 4.17 -0.97
CA ALA A 353 -10.81 3.30 -0.64
C ALA A 353 -11.05 1.85 -1.06
N VAL A 354 -12.27 1.34 -0.88
CA VAL A 354 -12.70 0.03 -1.38
C VAL A 354 -12.63 -0.02 -2.91
N MET A 355 -13.18 0.99 -3.57
CA MET A 355 -13.17 1.10 -5.03
C MET A 355 -11.74 1.16 -5.59
N ALA A 356 -10.80 1.78 -4.87
CA ALA A 356 -9.38 1.81 -5.23
C ALA A 356 -8.59 0.55 -4.80
N GLY A 357 -9.29 -0.53 -4.43
CA GLY A 357 -8.73 -1.85 -4.13
C GLY A 357 -8.03 -1.96 -2.78
N LEU A 358 -8.37 -1.11 -1.80
CA LEU A 358 -7.82 -1.12 -0.42
C LEU A 358 -6.28 -1.21 -0.37
N SER A 359 -5.60 -0.54 -1.29
CA SER A 359 -4.14 -0.54 -1.30
C SER A 359 -3.58 0.15 -0.04
N ALA A 360 -2.41 -0.30 0.45
CA ALA A 360 -1.81 0.23 1.68
C ALA A 360 -1.67 1.77 1.72
N PRO A 361 -1.27 2.47 0.63
CA PRO A 361 -1.26 3.94 0.60
C PRO A 361 -2.63 4.57 0.79
N VAL A 362 -3.67 3.97 0.19
CA VAL A 362 -5.05 4.47 0.28
C VAL A 362 -5.60 4.31 1.69
N ILE A 363 -5.40 3.14 2.31
CA ILE A 363 -5.82 2.88 3.70
C ILE A 363 -5.14 3.89 4.64
N ARG A 364 -3.83 4.13 4.48
CA ARG A 364 -3.11 5.14 5.30
C ARG A 364 -3.75 6.51 5.19
N ALA A 365 -3.99 6.97 3.97
CA ALA A 365 -4.56 8.27 3.72
C ALA A 365 -6.01 8.37 4.24
N ALA A 366 -6.83 7.34 4.04
CA ALA A 366 -8.18 7.27 4.57
C ALA A 366 -8.19 7.35 6.09
N LEU A 367 -7.33 6.60 6.78
CA LEU A 367 -7.18 6.64 8.24
C LEU A 367 -6.76 8.03 8.72
N MET A 368 -5.70 8.61 8.15
CA MET A 368 -5.20 9.94 8.55
C MET A 368 -6.28 11.01 8.37
N MET A 369 -6.97 11.01 7.24
CA MET A 369 -8.00 12.02 6.93
C MET A 369 -9.26 11.81 7.73
N SER A 370 -9.68 10.56 8.00
CA SER A 370 -10.80 10.28 8.90
C SER A 370 -10.50 10.73 10.33
N CYS A 371 -9.32 10.45 10.85
CA CYS A 371 -8.89 10.93 12.16
C CYS A 371 -8.79 12.46 12.21
N ALA A 372 -8.28 13.10 11.14
CA ALA A 372 -8.23 14.56 11.06
C ALA A 372 -9.65 15.16 11.03
N GLN A 373 -10.55 14.61 10.22
CA GLN A 373 -11.93 15.06 10.11
C GLN A 373 -12.68 14.96 11.46
N LEU A 374 -12.44 13.89 12.21
CA LEU A 374 -13.01 13.73 13.56
C LEU A 374 -12.37 14.69 14.57
N ALA A 375 -11.05 14.82 14.57
CA ALA A 375 -10.32 15.65 15.52
C ALA A 375 -10.68 17.14 15.39
N PHE A 376 -10.82 17.66 14.17
CA PHE A 376 -11.23 19.04 13.92
C PHE A 376 -12.66 19.36 14.42
N ASN A 377 -13.50 18.35 14.55
CA ASN A 377 -14.86 18.52 15.04
C ASN A 377 -14.98 18.43 16.58
N ILE A 378 -14.11 17.63 17.21
CA ILE A 378 -14.15 17.40 18.67
C ILE A 378 -13.34 18.46 19.40
N THR A 379 -12.15 18.78 18.89
CA THR A 379 -11.26 19.77 19.49
C THR A 379 -10.78 20.72 18.43
N GLN A 380 -11.21 21.96 18.42
CA GLN A 380 -10.76 23.00 17.45
C GLN A 380 -9.23 23.16 17.33
N LYS A 381 -8.44 22.42 18.10
CA LYS A 381 -6.98 22.44 18.17
C LYS A 381 -6.36 21.03 18.08
N GLY A 382 -6.86 20.17 17.18
CA GLY A 382 -6.25 18.85 16.96
C GLY A 382 -4.75 18.96 16.62
N ASN A 383 -3.90 18.25 17.34
CA ASN A 383 -2.46 18.18 17.02
C ASN A 383 -2.24 17.22 15.84
N SER A 384 -2.01 17.78 14.66
CA SER A 384 -1.80 17.00 13.42
C SER A 384 -0.66 15.99 13.51
N TYR A 385 0.41 16.32 14.25
CA TYR A 385 1.49 15.37 14.50
C TYR A 385 1.02 14.13 15.25
N ASN A 386 0.17 14.35 16.27
CA ASN A 386 -0.37 13.25 17.07
C ASN A 386 -1.26 12.32 16.25
N ILE A 387 -2.06 12.85 15.32
CA ILE A 387 -2.88 12.07 14.41
C ILE A 387 -2.00 11.20 13.52
N VAL A 388 -0.97 11.79 12.90
CA VAL A 388 -0.05 11.07 12.00
C VAL A 388 0.69 9.96 12.74
N LEU A 389 1.23 10.25 13.92
CA LEU A 389 1.95 9.27 14.74
C LEU A 389 1.01 8.18 15.29
N GLY A 390 -0.23 8.53 15.63
CA GLY A 390 -1.24 7.57 16.06
C GLY A 390 -1.59 6.56 14.96
N VAL A 391 -1.82 7.05 13.73
CA VAL A 391 -2.08 6.18 12.57
C VAL A 391 -0.87 5.29 12.27
N ALA A 392 0.36 5.84 12.32
CA ALA A 392 1.58 5.06 12.15
C ALA A 392 1.69 3.94 13.21
N THR A 393 1.41 4.27 14.46
CA THR A 393 1.43 3.30 15.58
C THR A 393 0.45 2.15 15.34
N VAL A 394 -0.81 2.46 14.99
CA VAL A 394 -1.84 1.45 14.71
C VAL A 394 -1.42 0.56 13.54
N MET A 395 -0.93 1.14 12.45
CA MET A 395 -0.50 0.36 11.29
C MET A 395 0.68 -0.56 11.58
N LEU A 396 1.68 -0.08 12.35
CA LEU A 396 2.83 -0.89 12.75
C LEU A 396 2.46 -1.99 13.76
N ALA A 397 1.47 -1.73 14.61
CA ALA A 397 0.95 -2.74 15.53
C ALA A 397 0.21 -3.87 14.79
N VAL A 398 -0.53 -3.55 13.71
CA VAL A 398 -1.23 -4.55 12.90
C VAL A 398 -0.27 -5.31 11.98
N HIS A 399 0.67 -4.60 11.35
CA HIS A 399 1.61 -5.22 10.39
C HIS A 399 3.00 -4.58 10.51
N PRO A 400 3.90 -5.16 11.32
CA PRO A 400 5.26 -4.61 11.56
C PRO A 400 6.09 -4.47 10.28
N GLY A 401 5.86 -5.33 9.29
CA GLY A 401 6.54 -5.32 8.00
C GLY A 401 6.40 -4.00 7.23
N TYR A 402 5.39 -3.17 7.54
CA TYR A 402 5.27 -1.85 6.94
C TYR A 402 6.46 -0.93 7.24
N LEU A 403 7.17 -1.15 8.36
CA LEU A 403 8.35 -0.35 8.66
C LEU A 403 9.45 -0.45 7.59
N SER A 404 9.57 -1.62 6.95
CA SER A 404 10.51 -1.86 5.84
C SER A 404 9.92 -1.49 4.46
N ASP A 405 8.66 -1.11 4.39
CA ASP A 405 8.02 -0.69 3.13
C ASP A 405 8.37 0.76 2.82
N ILE A 406 9.07 0.97 1.71
CA ILE A 406 9.45 2.30 1.20
C ILE A 406 8.24 3.22 1.04
N SER A 407 7.09 2.67 0.59
CA SER A 407 5.85 3.44 0.44
C SER A 407 5.33 3.96 1.78
N PHE A 408 5.47 3.16 2.86
CA PHE A 408 5.13 3.58 4.21
C PHE A 408 6.07 4.70 4.68
N GLN A 409 7.39 4.49 4.56
CA GLN A 409 8.41 5.45 4.98
C GLN A 409 8.23 6.80 4.27
N LEU A 410 8.13 6.80 2.93
CA LEU A 410 7.95 8.03 2.14
C LEU A 410 6.67 8.77 2.50
N SER A 411 5.56 8.07 2.75
CA SER A 411 4.29 8.69 3.09
C SER A 411 4.34 9.43 4.43
N PHE A 412 4.88 8.79 5.48
CA PHE A 412 4.95 9.41 6.81
C PHE A 412 6.00 10.52 6.87
N VAL A 413 7.16 10.32 6.25
CA VAL A 413 8.20 11.35 6.14
C VAL A 413 7.68 12.57 5.36
N ALA A 414 6.97 12.37 4.25
CA ALA A 414 6.38 13.47 3.49
C ALA A 414 5.41 14.29 4.34
N VAL A 415 4.47 13.63 5.03
CA VAL A 415 3.47 14.33 5.85
C VAL A 415 4.13 15.09 7.01
N LEU A 416 5.05 14.46 7.73
CA LEU A 416 5.79 15.12 8.82
C LEU A 416 6.62 16.30 8.32
N SER A 417 7.26 16.16 7.16
CA SER A 417 8.02 17.23 6.51
C SER A 417 7.11 18.40 6.10
N ILE A 418 5.96 18.11 5.50
CA ILE A 418 4.96 19.13 5.16
C ILE A 418 4.47 19.86 6.41
N LEU A 419 4.10 19.16 7.46
CA LEU A 419 3.62 19.75 8.71
C LEU A 419 4.67 20.67 9.33
N PHE A 420 5.96 20.36 9.19
CA PHE A 420 7.04 21.16 9.74
C PHE A 420 7.44 22.32 8.81
N PHE A 421 7.76 22.05 7.54
CA PHE A 421 8.38 23.01 6.64
C PHE A 421 7.35 23.90 5.93
N TYR A 422 6.18 23.39 5.52
CA TYR A 422 5.21 24.17 4.75
C TYR A 422 4.77 25.47 5.43
N PRO A 423 4.36 25.51 6.73
CA PRO A 423 3.95 26.75 7.37
C PRO A 423 5.06 27.80 7.41
N ARG A 424 6.32 27.32 7.51
CA ARG A 424 7.51 28.19 7.56
C ARG A 424 7.84 28.77 6.21
N LEU A 425 7.84 27.96 5.17
CA LEU A 425 8.06 28.39 3.79
C LEU A 425 6.96 29.35 3.35
N PHE A 426 5.71 29.10 3.71
CA PHE A 426 4.57 29.90 3.31
C PHE A 426 4.56 31.30 3.95
N ARG A 427 5.26 31.52 5.05
CA ARG A 427 5.48 32.87 5.63
C ARG A 427 6.22 33.80 4.67
N TYR A 428 7.08 33.27 3.82
CA TYR A 428 7.84 34.05 2.83
C TYR A 428 7.02 34.44 1.60
N ARG A 429 5.77 34.02 1.46
CA ARG A 429 4.89 34.34 0.32
C ARG A 429 4.79 35.82 0.01
N LYS A 430 4.86 36.70 1.01
CA LYS A 430 4.80 38.16 0.84
C LYS A 430 5.89 38.72 -0.09
N LYS A 431 7.03 38.03 -0.23
CA LYS A 431 8.12 38.42 -1.14
C LYS A 431 7.79 38.11 -2.61
N TRP A 432 6.79 37.24 -2.87
CA TRP A 432 6.46 36.73 -4.21
C TRP A 432 5.06 37.19 -4.67
N ARG A 433 4.73 38.46 -4.41
CA ARG A 433 3.37 39.01 -4.63
C ARG A 433 2.87 38.91 -6.08
N ARG A 434 3.77 38.72 -7.07
CA ARG A 434 3.42 38.58 -8.49
C ARG A 434 2.90 37.20 -8.87
N ILE A 435 3.15 36.18 -8.05
CA ILE A 435 2.70 34.79 -8.29
C ILE A 435 1.39 34.55 -7.54
N PRO A 436 0.35 33.99 -8.18
CA PRO A 436 -0.89 33.61 -7.50
C PRO A 436 -0.63 32.73 -6.28
N ASN A 437 -1.29 33.02 -5.17
CA ASN A 437 -1.09 32.31 -3.91
C ASN A 437 -1.34 30.79 -4.03
N ALA A 438 -2.24 30.37 -4.93
CA ALA A 438 -2.52 28.95 -5.17
C ALA A 438 -1.31 28.22 -5.76
N ILE A 439 -0.68 28.80 -6.79
CA ILE A 439 0.52 28.22 -7.44
C ILE A 439 1.67 28.17 -6.43
N LEU A 440 1.89 29.27 -5.71
CA LEU A 440 2.94 29.36 -4.70
C LEU A 440 2.73 28.35 -3.55
N SER A 441 1.48 28.12 -3.15
CA SER A 441 1.11 27.10 -2.16
C SER A 441 1.49 25.70 -2.64
N CYS A 442 1.19 25.35 -3.90
CA CYS A 442 1.55 24.06 -4.48
C CYS A 442 3.07 23.87 -4.56
N ILE A 443 3.81 24.91 -4.96
CA ILE A 443 5.29 24.88 -5.02
C ILE A 443 5.87 24.67 -3.62
N PHE A 444 5.45 25.45 -2.63
CA PHE A 444 5.94 25.30 -1.25
C PHE A 444 5.53 23.99 -0.60
N LEU A 445 4.34 23.47 -0.92
CA LEU A 445 3.91 22.15 -0.48
C LEU A 445 4.81 21.04 -1.05
N GLY A 446 5.08 21.11 -2.37
CA GLY A 446 5.99 20.18 -3.04
C GLY A 446 7.41 20.27 -2.48
N LEU A 447 7.95 21.48 -2.28
CA LEU A 447 9.26 21.68 -1.69
C LEU A 447 9.35 21.14 -0.27
N ALA A 448 8.34 21.42 0.56
CA ALA A 448 8.27 20.90 1.91
C ALA A 448 8.25 19.36 1.95
N ALA A 449 7.52 18.72 1.04
CA ALA A 449 7.51 17.26 0.91
C ALA A 449 8.88 16.74 0.45
N GLN A 450 9.49 17.36 -0.57
CA GLN A 450 10.77 16.95 -1.13
C GLN A 450 11.91 17.04 -0.11
N ILE A 451 11.97 18.08 0.72
CA ILE A 451 13.01 18.20 1.77
C ILE A 451 13.10 16.93 2.61
N GLY A 452 11.96 16.38 3.04
CA GLY A 452 11.97 15.16 3.82
C GLY A 452 12.17 13.89 3.01
N THR A 453 11.58 13.80 1.81
CA THR A 453 11.57 12.54 1.05
C THR A 453 12.81 12.34 0.18
N LEU A 454 13.51 13.40 -0.18
CA LEU A 454 14.64 13.35 -1.11
C LEU A 454 15.72 12.33 -0.74
N PRO A 455 16.19 12.21 0.53
CA PRO A 455 17.19 11.21 0.88
C PRO A 455 16.72 9.78 0.61
N LEU A 456 15.47 9.46 0.94
CA LEU A 456 14.89 8.13 0.70
C LEU A 456 14.64 7.88 -0.79
N VAL A 457 14.22 8.88 -1.54
CA VAL A 457 13.99 8.79 -2.99
C VAL A 457 15.31 8.53 -3.71
N ALA A 458 16.36 9.29 -3.40
CA ALA A 458 17.68 9.10 -3.97
C ALA A 458 18.26 7.70 -3.65
N TYR A 459 18.13 7.25 -2.40
CA TYR A 459 18.58 5.92 -1.98
C TYR A 459 17.81 4.78 -2.66
N SER A 460 16.48 4.91 -2.78
CA SER A 460 15.62 3.82 -3.20
C SER A 460 15.48 3.71 -4.72
N PHE A 461 15.52 4.84 -5.42
CA PHE A 461 15.24 4.93 -6.85
C PHE A 461 16.42 5.44 -7.68
N GLY A 462 17.52 5.91 -7.05
CA GLY A 462 18.69 6.42 -7.75
C GLY A 462 18.42 7.67 -8.61
N ASN A 463 17.32 8.38 -8.36
CA ASN A 463 16.87 9.49 -9.18
C ASN A 463 16.42 10.67 -8.31
N ILE A 464 16.91 11.87 -8.62
CA ILE A 464 16.53 13.13 -7.97
C ILE A 464 15.81 14.01 -8.99
N PRO A 465 14.46 14.04 -9.00
CA PRO A 465 13.70 14.80 -9.99
C PRO A 465 13.68 16.29 -9.62
N ILE A 466 14.36 17.12 -10.40
CA ILE A 466 14.44 18.57 -10.19
C ILE A 466 13.21 19.26 -10.78
N ILE A 467 12.82 18.87 -11.99
CA ILE A 467 11.73 19.51 -12.74
C ILE A 467 10.36 19.31 -12.11
N SER A 468 10.21 18.28 -11.25
CA SER A 468 8.94 17.94 -10.61
C SER A 468 8.33 19.13 -9.86
N LEU A 469 9.15 19.98 -9.23
CA LEU A 469 8.67 21.12 -8.46
C LEU A 469 7.94 22.13 -9.36
N LEU A 470 8.40 22.29 -10.60
CA LEU A 470 7.83 23.23 -11.57
C LEU A 470 6.54 22.69 -12.20
N ILE A 471 6.51 21.39 -12.55
CA ILE A 471 5.37 20.79 -13.25
C ILE A 471 4.25 20.33 -12.31
N ASN A 472 4.57 20.04 -11.03
CA ASN A 472 3.60 19.54 -10.05
C ASN A 472 2.32 20.38 -9.93
N PRO A 473 2.34 21.73 -9.91
CA PRO A 473 1.11 22.52 -9.82
C PRO A 473 0.10 22.17 -10.92
N ILE A 474 0.58 22.01 -12.16
CA ILE A 474 -0.26 21.70 -13.32
C ILE A 474 -0.73 20.25 -13.27
N VAL A 475 0.19 19.32 -12.98
CA VAL A 475 -0.12 17.89 -12.90
C VAL A 475 -1.11 17.58 -11.75
N ILE A 476 -1.00 18.30 -10.63
CA ILE A 476 -1.95 18.20 -9.51
C ILE A 476 -3.34 18.71 -9.94
N LEU A 477 -3.42 19.85 -10.63
CA LEU A 477 -4.67 20.42 -11.10
C LEU A 477 -5.38 19.52 -12.12
N THR A 478 -4.64 19.05 -13.12
CA THR A 478 -5.19 18.16 -14.15
C THR A 478 -5.63 16.82 -13.56
N SER A 479 -4.87 16.24 -12.62
CA SER A 479 -5.26 15.04 -11.88
C SER A 479 -6.53 15.27 -11.04
N PHE A 480 -6.66 16.42 -10.38
CA PHE A 480 -7.86 16.79 -9.63
C PHE A 480 -9.09 16.82 -10.55
N ILE A 481 -9.00 17.48 -11.70
CA ILE A 481 -10.07 17.55 -12.68
C ILE A 481 -10.44 16.15 -13.17
N THR A 482 -9.46 15.34 -13.54
CA THR A 482 -9.65 13.97 -14.03
C THR A 482 -10.35 13.09 -12.99
N ILE A 483 -9.90 13.13 -11.73
CA ILE A 483 -10.46 12.33 -10.64
C ILE A 483 -11.88 12.77 -10.31
N CYS A 484 -12.13 14.06 -10.18
CA CYS A 484 -13.48 14.57 -9.89
C CYS A 484 -14.46 14.23 -11.02
N THR A 485 -14.06 14.42 -12.29
CA THR A 485 -14.90 14.08 -13.43
C THR A 485 -15.15 12.58 -13.52
N GLY A 486 -14.13 11.75 -13.28
CA GLY A 486 -14.26 10.29 -13.21
C GLY A 486 -15.19 9.84 -12.08
N LEU A 487 -15.14 10.49 -10.90
CA LEU A 487 -16.07 10.21 -9.79
C LEU A 487 -17.51 10.63 -10.16
N ILE A 488 -17.71 11.77 -10.80
CA ILE A 488 -19.02 12.20 -11.28
C ILE A 488 -19.61 11.15 -12.23
N TRP A 489 -18.82 10.66 -13.18
CA TRP A 489 -19.25 9.60 -14.10
C TRP A 489 -19.59 8.29 -13.38
N LEU A 490 -18.85 7.91 -12.36
CA LEU A 490 -19.12 6.69 -11.59
C LEU A 490 -20.40 6.80 -10.75
N LEU A 491 -20.69 7.98 -10.22
CA LEU A 491 -21.88 8.24 -9.42
C LEU A 491 -23.14 8.41 -10.29
N ILE A 492 -23.01 9.04 -11.45
CA ILE A 492 -24.11 9.46 -12.30
C ILE A 492 -23.82 9.03 -13.76
N PRO A 493 -23.94 7.73 -14.09
CA PRO A 493 -23.55 7.22 -15.41
C PRO A 493 -24.66 7.43 -16.48
N PHE A 494 -25.19 8.65 -16.59
CA PHE A 494 -26.17 8.96 -17.63
C PHE A 494 -25.48 9.17 -18.99
N GLY A 495 -26.06 8.59 -20.05
CA GLY A 495 -25.48 8.62 -21.40
C GLY A 495 -25.16 10.01 -21.94
N PHE A 496 -25.95 11.04 -21.58
CA PHE A 496 -25.70 12.41 -22.00
C PHE A 496 -24.45 13.05 -21.38
N LEU A 497 -23.99 12.55 -20.23
CA LEU A 497 -22.75 13.02 -19.58
C LEU A 497 -21.48 12.44 -20.24
N ASN A 498 -21.61 11.35 -21.02
CA ASN A 498 -20.44 10.70 -21.63
C ASN A 498 -19.61 11.66 -22.48
N PRO A 499 -20.16 12.41 -23.46
CA PRO A 499 -19.35 13.33 -24.27
C PRO A 499 -18.72 14.45 -23.43
N ILE A 500 -19.43 14.96 -22.42
CA ILE A 500 -18.94 16.05 -21.56
C ILE A 500 -17.78 15.54 -20.69
N CYS A 501 -17.98 14.41 -20.01
CA CYS A 501 -16.91 13.83 -19.17
C CYS A 501 -15.72 13.41 -20.02
N SER A 502 -15.94 12.80 -21.19
CA SER A 502 -14.87 12.40 -22.09
C SER A 502 -14.09 13.61 -22.60
N PHE A 503 -14.75 14.70 -22.97
CA PHE A 503 -14.09 15.93 -23.40
C PHE A 503 -13.20 16.52 -22.30
N ILE A 504 -13.72 16.69 -21.08
CA ILE A 504 -12.98 17.24 -19.95
C ILE A 504 -11.77 16.37 -19.61
N ILE A 505 -11.97 15.04 -19.50
CA ILE A 505 -10.91 14.10 -19.15
C ILE A 505 -9.83 14.07 -20.23
N HIS A 506 -10.22 14.00 -21.52
CA HIS A 506 -9.28 13.99 -22.64
C HIS A 506 -8.35 15.21 -22.61
N HIS A 507 -8.92 16.43 -22.49
CA HIS A 507 -8.12 17.65 -22.48
C HIS A 507 -7.25 17.76 -21.22
N ALA A 508 -7.73 17.35 -20.05
CA ALA A 508 -6.95 17.33 -18.82
C ALA A 508 -5.77 16.36 -18.93
N LEU A 509 -5.98 15.15 -19.45
CA LEU A 509 -4.94 14.14 -19.61
C LEU A 509 -3.97 14.49 -20.73
N SER A 510 -4.46 15.04 -21.85
CA SER A 510 -3.61 15.53 -22.95
C SER A 510 -2.66 16.63 -22.49
N LEU A 511 -3.16 17.61 -21.74
CA LEU A 511 -2.32 18.65 -21.14
C LEU A 511 -1.30 18.04 -20.15
N GLN A 512 -1.74 17.12 -19.29
CA GLN A 512 -0.87 16.45 -18.33
C GLN A 512 0.25 15.68 -19.03
N ASN A 513 -0.09 14.82 -20.00
CA ASN A 513 0.89 14.02 -20.74
C ASN A 513 1.81 14.89 -21.59
N GLY A 514 1.30 15.95 -22.22
CA GLY A 514 2.10 16.89 -23.01
C GLY A 514 3.17 17.58 -22.16
N ILE A 515 2.82 18.05 -20.96
CA ILE A 515 3.77 18.70 -20.04
C ILE A 515 4.79 17.70 -19.51
N ILE A 516 4.36 16.49 -19.15
CA ILE A 516 5.25 15.43 -18.63
C ILE A 516 6.20 14.98 -19.74
N GLY A 517 5.70 14.75 -20.97
CA GLY A 517 6.53 14.40 -22.13
C GLY A 517 7.55 15.48 -22.43
N TRP A 518 7.15 16.77 -22.49
CA TRP A 518 8.08 17.89 -22.62
C TRP A 518 9.13 17.88 -21.52
N ALA A 519 8.71 17.76 -20.26
CA ALA A 519 9.60 17.74 -19.11
C ALA A 519 10.57 16.55 -19.12
N ALA A 520 10.14 15.37 -19.57
CA ALA A 520 10.97 14.17 -19.63
C ALA A 520 12.14 14.29 -20.62
N HIS A 521 11.98 15.08 -21.68
CA HIS A 521 12.99 15.29 -22.72
C HIS A 521 13.89 16.51 -22.48
N THR A 522 13.65 17.28 -21.41
CA THR A 522 14.55 18.41 -21.08
C THR A 522 15.83 17.92 -20.40
N PRO A 523 17.00 18.58 -20.65
CA PRO A 523 18.28 18.13 -20.08
C PRO A 523 18.36 18.26 -18.55
N ILE A 524 17.50 19.08 -17.93
CA ILE A 524 17.51 19.38 -16.48
C ILE A 524 16.40 18.59 -15.74
N THR A 525 15.91 17.52 -16.32
CA THR A 525 14.76 16.77 -15.77
C THR A 525 15.07 16.19 -14.41
N ALA A 526 16.18 15.46 -14.30
CA ALA A 526 16.58 14.76 -13.09
C ALA A 526 18.07 14.46 -13.07
N ILE A 527 18.66 14.39 -11.88
CA ILE A 527 19.96 13.78 -11.67
C ILE A 527 19.73 12.28 -11.57
N ARG A 528 20.28 11.53 -12.55
CA ARG A 528 20.12 10.07 -12.65
C ARG A 528 21.35 9.35 -12.08
N ASP A 529 21.18 8.05 -11.81
CA ASP A 529 22.25 7.16 -11.36
C ASP A 529 22.95 7.61 -10.07
N VAL A 530 22.18 8.22 -9.16
CA VAL A 530 22.66 8.64 -7.86
C VAL A 530 22.82 7.40 -6.96
N HIS A 531 24.07 6.94 -6.80
CA HIS A 531 24.39 5.87 -5.87
C HIS A 531 24.60 6.46 -4.48
N MET A 532 23.58 6.35 -3.63
CA MET A 532 23.61 6.88 -2.27
C MET A 532 23.75 5.72 -1.27
N PRO A 533 24.90 5.59 -0.56
CA PRO A 533 25.05 4.57 0.47
C PRO A 533 24.18 4.90 1.71
N GLY A 534 23.77 3.86 2.45
CA GLY A 534 22.85 4.02 3.57
C GLY A 534 23.31 4.99 4.67
N PHE A 535 24.63 5.06 4.94
CA PHE A 535 25.17 6.03 5.91
C PHE A 535 24.95 7.49 5.48
N MET A 536 24.98 7.76 4.18
CA MET A 536 24.73 9.11 3.64
C MET A 536 23.27 9.54 3.83
N VAL A 537 22.33 8.60 3.75
CA VAL A 537 20.91 8.85 4.08
C VAL A 537 20.77 9.28 5.54
N ILE A 538 21.42 8.55 6.45
CA ILE A 538 21.42 8.87 7.88
C ILE A 538 22.03 10.26 8.11
N ALA A 539 23.16 10.55 7.49
CA ALA A 539 23.83 11.86 7.59
C ALA A 539 22.92 13.01 7.10
N LEU A 540 22.23 12.83 5.95
CA LEU A 540 21.29 13.83 5.43
C LEU A 540 20.10 14.04 6.36
N TYR A 541 19.54 12.99 6.95
CA TYR A 541 18.48 13.15 7.94
C TYR A 541 18.97 13.83 9.21
N ALA A 542 20.20 13.56 9.64
CA ALA A 542 20.81 14.29 10.76
C ALA A 542 20.94 15.79 10.44
N VAL A 543 21.37 16.16 9.23
CA VAL A 543 21.43 17.56 8.78
C VAL A 543 20.05 18.19 8.75
N ILE A 544 19.04 17.50 8.18
CA ILE A 544 17.64 17.99 8.15
C ILE A 544 17.14 18.22 9.58
N ALA A 545 17.41 17.29 10.51
CA ALA A 545 17.02 17.41 11.91
C ALA A 545 17.71 18.59 12.60
N ILE A 546 19.02 18.80 12.38
CA ILE A 546 19.76 19.92 12.92
C ILE A 546 19.19 21.24 12.40
N VAL A 547 18.95 21.35 11.07
CA VAL A 547 18.33 22.53 10.46
C VAL A 547 16.95 22.80 11.06
N ALA A 548 16.14 21.75 11.23
CA ALA A 548 14.82 21.86 11.85
C ALA A 548 14.89 22.38 13.28
N ILE A 549 15.85 21.88 14.08
CA ILE A 549 16.06 22.32 15.46
C ILE A 549 16.52 23.79 15.48
N VAL A 550 17.50 24.17 14.65
CA VAL A 550 18.01 25.55 14.57
C VAL A 550 16.91 26.53 14.16
N VAL A 551 16.12 26.19 13.14
CA VAL A 551 15.00 27.02 12.70
C VAL A 551 14.00 27.23 13.83
N LYS A 552 13.71 26.17 14.57
CA LYS A 552 12.76 26.24 15.69
C LYS A 552 13.30 27.09 16.84
N LEU A 553 14.58 26.90 17.24
CA LEU A 553 15.21 27.70 18.27
C LEU A 553 15.23 29.20 17.92
N ARG A 554 15.46 29.55 16.66
CA ARG A 554 15.37 30.95 16.18
C ARG A 554 13.93 31.49 16.27
N GLU A 555 12.92 30.69 15.96
CA GLU A 555 11.52 31.09 16.10
C GLU A 555 11.19 31.40 17.57
N GLU A 556 11.60 30.53 18.50
CA GLU A 556 11.37 30.73 19.93
C GLU A 556 12.11 31.97 20.49
N GLN A 557 13.33 32.23 20.02
CA GLN A 557 14.05 33.46 20.38
C GLN A 557 13.34 34.72 19.89
N ASN A 558 12.87 34.71 18.64
CA ASN A 558 12.15 35.84 18.06
C ASN A 558 10.81 36.09 18.79
N GLU A 559 10.07 35.07 19.17
CA GLU A 559 8.84 35.21 19.96
C GLU A 559 9.12 35.84 21.35
N LYS A 560 10.18 35.40 22.02
CA LYS A 560 10.60 35.98 23.31
C LYS A 560 10.99 37.45 23.18
N LEU A 561 11.71 37.81 22.10
CA LEU A 561 12.10 39.21 21.83
C LEU A 561 10.88 40.11 21.57
N VAL A 562 9.91 39.63 20.79
CA VAL A 562 8.65 40.34 20.51
C VAL A 562 7.83 40.53 21.80
N PHE A 563 7.74 39.47 22.62
CA PHE A 563 7.05 39.54 23.92
C PHE A 563 7.72 40.57 24.86
N LYS A 564 9.07 40.55 24.96
CA LYS A 564 9.85 41.48 25.77
C LYS A 564 9.72 42.93 25.27
N LYS A 565 9.59 43.14 23.95
CA LYS A 565 9.37 44.47 23.37
C LYS A 565 7.97 45.00 23.68
N ASN A 566 6.96 44.13 23.57
CA ASN A 566 5.57 44.53 23.87
C ASN A 566 5.34 44.79 25.39
N SER A 567 6.00 44.00 26.26
CA SER A 567 5.91 44.22 27.71
C SER A 567 6.55 45.54 28.17
N ARG A 568 7.52 46.09 27.41
CA ARG A 568 8.12 47.41 27.68
C ARG A 568 7.26 48.59 27.23
N ILE A 569 6.26 48.36 26.36
CA ILE A 569 5.36 49.40 25.87
C ILE A 569 4.18 49.59 26.85
N PHE A 570 3.95 48.63 27.71
CA PHE A 570 2.85 48.67 28.73
C PHE A 570 3.31 49.02 30.16
N VAL A 571 4.53 49.50 30.35
CA VAL A 571 4.94 50.06 31.65
C VAL A 571 4.70 51.58 31.55
N PRO A 572 3.74 52.15 32.33
CA PRO A 572 3.46 53.57 32.34
C PRO A 572 4.63 54.39 32.84
#